data_c2e747a5ed07535c5d210f122efd55cb
#
_entry.id   c2e747a5ed07535c5d210f122efd55cb
#
_cell.length_a   1.000
_cell.length_b   1.000
_cell.length_c   1.000
_cell.angle_alpha   90.00
_cell.angle_beta   90.00
_cell.angle_gamma   90.00
#
_symmetry.space_group_name_H-M   'P 1'
#
loop_
_entity.id
_entity.type
_entity.pdbx_description
1 polymer ?
#
loop_
_entity_poly.entity_id
_entity_poly.type
_entity_poly.pdbx_seq_one_letter_code
_entity_poly.pdbx_strand_id
1 'polypeptide(L)'
;IPADPVCVIYLLMADYAYRYYGDKSVCESEYEHLKAWVEYLKSRSKGYITDYYYYGDWVLPYPETVQPDNIFVSTAYLFWHLKEMKKIAEIVGNKADIALYKKDIELCRKAINDKYFDAETKNYSRGTQTENALAVSLGICAEKHTAEVAENVYKDVVARNYHCTSGNVGYRHVFYVLAEYGHADAVVKILKN
;
A
#
# COMPACT_ATOMS: atom_id res chain seq x y z
N ILE A 1 -11.31 -4.47 -20.06
CA ILE A 1 -10.79 -5.22 -18.90
C ILE A 1 -10.57 -4.18 -17.81
N PRO A 2 -11.18 -4.32 -16.63
CA PRO A 2 -10.91 -3.40 -15.54
C PRO A 2 -9.43 -3.49 -15.17
N ALA A 3 -8.76 -2.35 -15.05
CA ALA A 3 -7.38 -2.31 -14.63
C ALA A 3 -7.27 -2.68 -13.15
N ASP A 4 -6.20 -3.39 -12.77
CA ASP A 4 -5.99 -3.80 -11.39
C ASP A 4 -5.65 -2.59 -10.51
N PRO A 5 -6.34 -2.39 -9.37
CA PRO A 5 -6.03 -1.32 -8.43
C PRO A 5 -4.57 -1.33 -7.93
N VAL A 6 -3.88 -2.49 -7.95
CA VAL A 6 -2.48 -2.58 -7.53
C VAL A 6 -1.48 -2.00 -8.54
N CYS A 7 -1.93 -1.56 -9.71
CA CYS A 7 -1.08 -0.95 -10.75
C CYS A 7 -0.70 0.51 -10.45
N VAL A 8 -0.06 0.77 -9.31
CA VAL A 8 0.40 2.12 -8.93
C VAL A 8 1.59 2.61 -9.76
N ILE A 9 2.24 1.72 -10.50
CA ILE A 9 3.45 2.04 -11.28
C ILE A 9 3.25 3.21 -12.24
N TYR A 10 2.04 3.42 -12.75
CA TYR A 10 1.72 4.53 -13.63
C TYR A 10 2.02 5.90 -12.99
N LEU A 11 1.66 6.09 -11.72
CA LEU A 11 1.99 7.30 -10.96
C LEU A 11 3.45 7.33 -10.52
N LEU A 12 3.98 6.16 -10.11
CA LEU A 12 5.36 6.07 -9.63
C LEU A 12 6.38 6.42 -10.72
N MET A 13 6.11 6.10 -11.99
CA MET A 13 7.02 6.48 -13.09
C MET A 13 7.16 7.99 -13.21
N ALA A 14 6.07 8.75 -13.06
CA ALA A 14 6.10 10.22 -13.07
C ALA A 14 6.88 10.77 -11.86
N ASP A 15 6.59 10.25 -10.64
CA ASP A 15 7.31 10.63 -9.41
C ASP A 15 8.81 10.31 -9.52
N TYR A 16 9.17 9.14 -10.06
CA TYR A 16 10.57 8.72 -10.20
C TYR A 16 11.33 9.53 -11.25
N ALA A 17 10.70 9.90 -12.37
CA ALA A 17 11.32 10.81 -13.34
C ALA A 17 11.73 12.13 -12.67
N TYR A 18 10.85 12.70 -11.87
CA TYR A 18 11.17 13.90 -11.11
C TYR A 18 12.21 13.66 -10.01
N ARG A 19 12.03 12.63 -9.19
CA ARG A 19 12.85 12.38 -8.00
C ARG A 19 14.30 12.04 -8.35
N TYR A 20 14.53 11.25 -9.40
CA TYR A 20 15.86 10.78 -9.75
C TYR A 20 16.57 11.64 -10.79
N TYR A 21 15.82 12.35 -11.64
CA TYR A 21 16.39 13.12 -12.75
C TYR A 21 16.05 14.62 -12.69
N GLY A 22 15.22 15.06 -11.75
CA GLY A 22 14.73 16.43 -11.68
C GLY A 22 13.77 16.80 -12.82
N ASP A 23 13.35 15.81 -13.61
CA ASP A 23 12.49 16.00 -14.78
C ASP A 23 11.01 15.94 -14.40
N LYS A 24 10.34 17.09 -14.41
CA LYS A 24 8.91 17.20 -14.12
C LYS A 24 8.02 17.12 -15.36
N SER A 25 8.61 17.01 -16.56
CA SER A 25 7.86 17.02 -17.82
C SER A 25 6.79 15.93 -17.90
N VAL A 26 7.10 14.73 -17.39
CA VAL A 26 6.14 13.62 -17.32
C VAL A 26 4.98 13.94 -16.36
N CYS A 27 5.28 14.55 -15.21
CA CYS A 27 4.22 14.98 -14.28
C CYS A 27 3.33 16.06 -14.92
N GLU A 28 3.88 16.96 -15.70
CA GLU A 28 3.15 18.05 -16.36
C GLU A 28 2.33 17.52 -17.55
N SER A 29 2.92 16.72 -18.43
CA SER A 29 2.25 16.23 -19.65
C SER A 29 1.16 15.20 -19.36
N GLU A 30 1.37 14.33 -18.37
CA GLU A 30 0.46 13.23 -18.06
C GLU A 30 -0.52 13.56 -16.91
N TYR A 31 -0.47 14.76 -16.35
CA TYR A 31 -1.22 15.14 -15.15
C TYR A 31 -2.70 14.76 -15.20
N GLU A 32 -3.40 15.14 -16.25
CA GLU A 32 -4.85 14.88 -16.39
C GLU A 32 -5.15 13.38 -16.56
N HIS A 33 -4.27 12.62 -17.21
CA HIS A 33 -4.41 11.17 -17.36
C HIS A 33 -4.21 10.45 -16.02
N LEU A 34 -3.17 10.85 -15.26
CA LEU A 34 -2.88 10.32 -13.93
C LEU A 34 -4.05 10.62 -12.97
N LYS A 35 -4.56 11.86 -13.02
CA LYS A 35 -5.73 12.28 -12.24
C LYS A 35 -6.97 11.48 -12.63
N ALA A 36 -7.27 11.32 -13.91
CA ALA A 36 -8.41 10.55 -14.38
C ALA A 36 -8.35 9.09 -13.90
N TRP A 37 -7.16 8.49 -13.86
CA TRP A 37 -6.97 7.16 -13.31
C TRP A 37 -7.33 7.09 -11.82
N VAL A 38 -6.85 8.04 -11.01
CA VAL A 38 -7.16 8.08 -9.57
C VAL A 38 -8.65 8.31 -9.33
N GLU A 39 -9.28 9.22 -10.09
CA GLU A 39 -10.72 9.46 -10.00
C GLU A 39 -11.53 8.23 -10.41
N TYR A 40 -11.08 7.45 -11.41
CA TYR A 40 -11.68 6.17 -11.73
C TYR A 40 -11.63 5.19 -10.55
N LEU A 41 -10.47 5.04 -9.90
CA LEU A 41 -10.35 4.17 -8.72
C LEU A 41 -11.27 4.64 -7.58
N LYS A 42 -11.37 5.95 -7.35
CA LYS A 42 -12.30 6.54 -6.38
C LYS A 42 -13.75 6.22 -6.74
N SER A 43 -14.13 6.31 -8.01
CA SER A 43 -15.50 5.98 -8.48
C SER A 43 -15.86 4.51 -8.25
N ARG A 44 -14.85 3.62 -8.17
CA ARG A 44 -14.98 2.20 -7.87
C ARG A 44 -14.79 1.89 -6.38
N SER A 45 -15.11 2.87 -5.54
CA SER A 45 -15.09 2.70 -4.09
C SER A 45 -16.35 3.24 -3.43
N LYS A 46 -16.74 2.64 -2.31
CA LYS A 46 -17.82 3.13 -1.44
C LYS A 46 -17.20 3.60 -0.13
N GLY A 47 -17.26 4.91 0.15
CA GLY A 47 -16.61 5.47 1.32
C GLY A 47 -15.11 5.15 1.38
N TYR A 48 -14.41 5.22 0.25
CA TYR A 48 -13.00 4.88 0.06
C TYR A 48 -12.63 3.40 0.22
N ILE A 49 -13.57 2.50 0.37
CA ILE A 49 -13.32 1.06 0.29
C ILE A 49 -13.63 0.61 -1.15
N THR A 50 -12.65 0.05 -1.84
CA THR A 50 -12.82 -0.43 -3.22
C THR A 50 -13.88 -1.52 -3.31
N ASP A 51 -14.58 -1.61 -4.43
CA ASP A 51 -15.64 -2.61 -4.65
C ASP A 51 -15.17 -3.78 -5.52
N TYR A 52 -13.89 -3.79 -5.92
CA TYR A 52 -13.31 -4.82 -6.76
C TYR A 52 -11.81 -5.01 -6.54
N TYR A 53 -11.33 -6.15 -6.99
CA TYR A 53 -9.91 -6.46 -7.22
C TYR A 53 -9.81 -7.27 -8.52
N TYR A 54 -8.60 -7.41 -9.07
CA TYR A 54 -8.36 -8.29 -10.20
C TYR A 54 -7.44 -9.43 -9.80
N TYR A 55 -6.21 -9.16 -9.42
CA TYR A 55 -5.26 -10.17 -8.93
C TYR A 55 -5.14 -10.17 -7.39
N GLY A 56 -5.27 -9.03 -6.74
CA GLY A 56 -4.94 -8.87 -5.31
C GLY A 56 -3.45 -9.13 -5.05
N ASP A 57 -3.12 -9.77 -3.95
CA ASP A 57 -1.77 -10.27 -3.69
C ASP A 57 -1.62 -11.68 -4.26
N TRP A 58 -1.21 -11.75 -5.52
CA TRP A 58 -1.16 -12.97 -6.29
C TRP A 58 0.22 -13.62 -6.30
N VAL A 59 0.29 -14.89 -6.78
CA VAL A 59 1.51 -15.71 -6.75
C VAL A 59 2.04 -15.87 -5.32
N LEU A 60 1.15 -16.30 -4.41
CA LEU A 60 1.57 -16.68 -3.06
C LEU A 60 2.51 -17.88 -3.14
N PRO A 61 3.60 -17.87 -2.37
CA PRO A 61 4.66 -18.88 -2.53
C PRO A 61 4.26 -20.29 -2.08
N TYR A 62 3.24 -20.40 -1.22
CA TYR A 62 2.82 -21.68 -0.65
C TYR A 62 1.32 -21.88 -0.80
N PRO A 63 0.86 -23.07 -1.27
CA PRO A 63 -0.56 -23.35 -1.49
C PRO A 63 -1.44 -23.21 -0.23
N GLU A 64 -0.89 -23.52 0.93
CA GLU A 64 -1.56 -23.43 2.23
C GLU A 64 -1.58 -22.04 2.85
N THR A 65 -1.00 -21.06 2.18
CA THR A 65 -0.96 -19.68 2.67
C THR A 65 -2.36 -19.07 2.74
N VAL A 66 -2.67 -18.47 3.89
CA VAL A 66 -3.90 -17.69 4.03
C VAL A 66 -3.87 -16.53 3.06
N GLN A 67 -4.87 -16.49 2.18
CA GLN A 67 -5.04 -15.38 1.24
C GLN A 67 -5.35 -14.10 2.01
N PRO A 68 -4.67 -12.98 1.74
CA PRO A 68 -5.11 -11.68 2.26
C PRO A 68 -6.49 -11.31 1.71
N ASP A 69 -7.18 -10.42 2.38
CA ASP A 69 -8.40 -9.80 1.82
C ASP A 69 -8.01 -8.92 0.62
N ASN A 70 -8.35 -9.38 -0.58
CA ASN A 70 -7.99 -8.68 -1.80
C ASN A 70 -8.68 -7.31 -1.93
N ILE A 71 -9.82 -7.10 -1.28
CA ILE A 71 -10.46 -5.77 -1.18
C ILE A 71 -9.64 -4.85 -0.27
N PHE A 72 -9.10 -5.38 0.84
CA PHE A 72 -8.15 -4.62 1.65
C PHE A 72 -6.91 -4.23 0.84
N VAL A 73 -6.29 -5.18 0.12
CA VAL A 73 -5.12 -4.93 -0.73
C VAL A 73 -5.42 -3.83 -1.75
N SER A 74 -6.51 -3.96 -2.50
CA SER A 74 -6.92 -2.95 -3.48
C SER A 74 -7.18 -1.58 -2.85
N THR A 75 -7.77 -1.55 -1.66
CA THR A 75 -8.04 -0.31 -0.92
C THR A 75 -6.75 0.35 -0.40
N ALA A 76 -5.80 -0.45 0.07
CA ALA A 76 -4.48 0.04 0.46
C ALA A 76 -3.73 0.67 -0.73
N TYR A 77 -3.90 0.09 -1.91
CA TYR A 77 -3.35 0.67 -3.14
C TYR A 77 -4.09 1.92 -3.60
N LEU A 78 -5.42 2.02 -3.43
CA LEU A 78 -6.14 3.29 -3.62
C LEU A 78 -5.56 4.38 -2.71
N PHE A 79 -5.33 4.07 -1.44
CA PHE A 79 -4.67 5.00 -0.52
C PHE A 79 -3.28 5.43 -1.03
N TRP A 80 -2.49 4.52 -1.58
CA TRP A 80 -1.19 4.85 -2.16
C TRP A 80 -1.32 5.73 -3.40
N HIS A 81 -2.27 5.45 -4.29
CA HIS A 81 -2.54 6.32 -5.46
C HIS A 81 -2.88 7.75 -5.05
N LEU A 82 -3.70 7.93 -4.02
CA LEU A 82 -4.04 9.26 -3.49
C LEU A 82 -2.78 10.00 -2.98
N LYS A 83 -1.88 9.29 -2.29
CA LYS A 83 -0.60 9.86 -1.82
C LYS A 83 0.30 10.27 -2.97
N GLU A 84 0.44 9.41 -3.98
CA GLU A 84 1.30 9.71 -5.14
C GLU A 84 0.70 10.85 -5.98
N MET A 85 -0.62 10.86 -6.21
CA MET A 85 -1.25 11.96 -6.94
C MET A 85 -1.12 13.30 -6.21
N LYS A 86 -1.19 13.30 -4.86
CA LYS A 86 -0.89 14.50 -4.07
C LYS A 86 0.53 15.00 -4.32
N LYS A 87 1.55 14.12 -4.34
CA LYS A 87 2.94 14.48 -4.63
C LYS A 87 3.08 15.06 -6.04
N ILE A 88 2.46 14.41 -7.03
CA ILE A 88 2.48 14.91 -8.42
C ILE A 88 1.83 16.30 -8.49
N ALA A 89 0.70 16.51 -7.80
CA ALA A 89 0.07 17.83 -7.68
C ALA A 89 1.00 18.89 -7.04
N GLU A 90 1.82 18.49 -6.07
CA GLU A 90 2.85 19.36 -5.48
C GLU A 90 3.96 19.70 -6.46
N ILE A 91 4.43 18.73 -7.27
CA ILE A 91 5.46 18.91 -8.30
C ILE A 91 4.99 19.92 -9.37
N VAL A 92 3.74 19.80 -9.84
CA VAL A 92 3.19 20.71 -10.86
C VAL A 92 2.61 22.00 -10.28
N GLY A 93 2.48 22.10 -8.94
CA GLY A 93 2.00 23.30 -8.25
C GLY A 93 0.47 23.48 -8.24
N ASN A 94 -0.31 22.42 -8.42
CA ASN A 94 -1.78 22.47 -8.39
C ASN A 94 -2.32 22.51 -6.95
N LYS A 95 -2.48 23.70 -6.40
CA LYS A 95 -2.91 23.91 -5.00
C LYS A 95 -4.29 23.34 -4.70
N ALA A 96 -5.22 23.37 -5.65
CA ALA A 96 -6.57 22.85 -5.47
C ALA A 96 -6.55 21.33 -5.29
N ASP A 97 -5.81 20.63 -6.14
CA ASP A 97 -5.70 19.18 -6.08
C ASP A 97 -4.86 18.72 -4.88
N ILE A 98 -3.85 19.49 -4.46
CA ILE A 98 -3.13 19.22 -3.19
C ILE A 98 -4.10 19.17 -2.02
N ALA A 99 -5.00 20.17 -1.90
CA ALA A 99 -5.98 20.24 -0.82
C ALA A 99 -7.00 19.10 -0.91
N LEU A 100 -7.46 18.79 -2.13
CA LEU A 100 -8.39 17.70 -2.39
C LEU A 100 -7.79 16.35 -1.95
N TYR A 101 -6.62 15.99 -2.48
CA TYR A 101 -6.01 14.70 -2.17
C TYR A 101 -5.53 14.58 -0.72
N LYS A 102 -5.15 15.68 -0.07
CA LYS A 102 -4.88 15.67 1.37
C LYS A 102 -6.12 15.24 2.15
N LYS A 103 -7.29 15.79 1.81
CA LYS A 103 -8.57 15.40 2.42
C LYS A 103 -8.91 13.94 2.13
N ASP A 104 -8.77 13.52 0.87
CA ASP A 104 -9.07 12.15 0.44
C ASP A 104 -8.20 11.11 1.14
N ILE A 105 -6.90 11.40 1.33
CA ILE A 105 -5.97 10.56 2.09
C ILE A 105 -6.46 10.34 3.51
N GLU A 106 -6.86 11.40 4.21
CA GLU A 106 -7.34 11.27 5.61
C GLU A 106 -8.67 10.49 5.68
N LEU A 107 -9.59 10.71 4.75
CA LEU A 107 -10.85 9.97 4.70
C LEU A 107 -10.62 8.50 4.37
N CYS A 108 -9.75 8.20 3.41
CA CYS A 108 -9.38 6.83 3.06
C CYS A 108 -8.68 6.11 4.21
N ARG A 109 -7.72 6.77 4.87
CA ARG A 109 -7.04 6.24 6.07
C ARG A 109 -8.05 5.90 7.15
N LYS A 110 -8.97 6.82 7.44
CA LYS A 110 -10.02 6.59 8.43
C LYS A 110 -10.88 5.39 8.05
N ALA A 111 -11.36 5.32 6.82
CA ALA A 111 -12.21 4.22 6.35
C ALA A 111 -11.53 2.85 6.47
N ILE A 112 -10.23 2.78 6.12
CA ILE A 112 -9.45 1.53 6.25
C ILE A 112 -9.32 1.14 7.72
N ASN A 113 -8.95 2.08 8.61
CA ASN A 113 -8.79 1.78 10.03
C ASN A 113 -10.11 1.39 10.68
N ASP A 114 -11.21 2.11 10.40
CA ASP A 114 -12.53 1.80 10.95
C ASP A 114 -13.03 0.40 10.55
N LYS A 115 -12.68 -0.05 9.34
CA LYS A 115 -13.16 -1.34 8.82
C LYS A 115 -12.25 -2.52 9.15
N TYR A 116 -10.94 -2.32 9.14
CA TYR A 116 -9.99 -3.42 9.08
C TYR A 116 -9.02 -3.51 10.27
N PHE A 117 -8.87 -2.46 11.06
CA PHE A 117 -7.96 -2.49 12.20
C PHE A 117 -8.61 -3.16 13.41
N ASP A 118 -8.01 -4.23 13.89
CA ASP A 118 -8.36 -4.87 15.14
C ASP A 118 -7.52 -4.30 16.29
N ALA A 119 -8.18 -3.60 17.22
CA ALA A 119 -7.52 -2.95 18.34
C ALA A 119 -7.03 -3.92 19.43
N GLU A 120 -7.54 -5.14 19.48
CA GLU A 120 -7.11 -6.17 20.45
C GLU A 120 -5.85 -6.86 19.95
N THR A 121 -5.87 -7.40 18.73
CA THR A 121 -4.76 -8.14 18.14
C THR A 121 -3.68 -7.28 17.52
N LYS A 122 -3.97 -5.98 17.26
CA LYS A 122 -3.13 -5.05 16.50
C LYS A 122 -2.84 -5.56 15.08
N ASN A 123 -3.81 -6.18 14.46
CA ASN A 123 -3.72 -6.65 13.09
C ASN A 123 -4.67 -5.90 12.17
N TYR A 124 -4.37 -5.95 10.89
CA TYR A 124 -5.28 -5.50 9.84
C TYR A 124 -5.93 -6.70 9.16
N SER A 125 -7.26 -6.62 8.99
CA SER A 125 -8.07 -7.60 8.27
C SER A 125 -7.86 -9.04 8.80
N ARG A 126 -7.20 -9.92 8.03
CA ARG A 126 -6.91 -11.31 8.41
C ARG A 126 -5.58 -11.48 9.15
N GLY A 127 -4.84 -10.39 9.34
CA GLY A 127 -3.54 -10.40 10.04
C GLY A 127 -2.41 -11.04 9.25
N THR A 128 -2.53 -11.15 7.93
CA THR A 128 -1.45 -11.71 7.09
C THR A 128 -0.24 -10.77 7.04
N GLN A 129 0.92 -11.32 6.67
CA GLN A 129 2.14 -10.53 6.46
C GLN A 129 1.89 -9.36 5.50
N THR A 130 1.17 -9.61 4.39
CA THR A 130 0.83 -8.60 3.39
C THR A 130 -0.01 -7.47 3.97
N GLU A 131 -1.08 -7.78 4.68
CA GLU A 131 -2.03 -6.79 5.18
C GLU A 131 -1.38 -5.87 6.22
N ASN A 132 -0.69 -6.46 7.20
CA ASN A 132 0.02 -5.69 8.20
C ASN A 132 1.17 -4.85 7.60
N ALA A 133 1.95 -5.44 6.69
CA ALA A 133 3.05 -4.73 6.03
C ALA A 133 2.58 -3.57 5.15
N LEU A 134 1.48 -3.72 4.41
CA LEU A 134 0.87 -2.63 3.64
C LEU A 134 0.40 -1.51 4.56
N ALA A 135 -0.30 -1.85 5.67
CA ALA A 135 -0.79 -0.85 6.60
C ALA A 135 0.33 0.00 7.21
N VAL A 136 1.45 -0.62 7.56
CA VAL A 136 2.63 0.06 8.13
C VAL A 136 3.37 0.85 7.06
N SER A 137 3.81 0.21 5.99
CA SER A 137 4.71 0.81 4.99
C SER A 137 4.07 1.96 4.21
N LEU A 138 2.76 1.92 3.97
CA LEU A 138 2.04 2.99 3.30
C LEU A 138 1.63 4.12 4.26
N GLY A 139 1.76 3.94 5.58
CA GLY A 139 1.34 4.90 6.59
C GLY A 139 -0.18 4.96 6.77
N ILE A 140 -0.86 3.83 6.58
CA ILE A 140 -2.29 3.66 6.89
C ILE A 140 -2.45 3.53 8.40
N CYS A 141 -1.57 2.75 9.03
CA CYS A 141 -1.57 2.51 10.47
C CYS A 141 -1.40 3.81 11.25
N ALA A 142 -2.18 3.97 12.33
CA ALA A 142 -1.99 5.09 13.25
C ALA A 142 -0.62 4.97 13.95
N GLU A 143 0.10 6.08 14.08
CA GLU A 143 1.48 6.12 14.59
C GLU A 143 1.66 5.35 15.91
N LYS A 144 0.72 5.53 16.85
CA LYS A 144 0.72 4.85 18.15
C LYS A 144 0.66 3.32 18.11
N HIS A 145 0.26 2.72 16.98
CA HIS A 145 0.13 1.28 16.79
C HIS A 145 1.14 0.71 15.78
N THR A 146 1.89 1.56 15.09
CA THR A 146 2.74 1.15 13.98
C THR A 146 3.80 0.13 14.39
N ALA A 147 4.45 0.34 15.55
CA ALA A 147 5.46 -0.59 16.06
C ALA A 147 4.86 -1.97 16.42
N GLU A 148 3.65 -2.00 17.01
CA GLU A 148 2.99 -3.25 17.37
C GLU A 148 2.57 -4.04 16.12
N VAL A 149 2.05 -3.36 15.09
CA VAL A 149 1.68 -4.00 13.81
C VAL A 149 2.91 -4.51 13.08
N ALA A 150 4.01 -3.74 13.06
CA ALA A 150 5.28 -4.17 12.48
C ALA A 150 5.85 -5.40 13.21
N GLU A 151 5.77 -5.42 14.53
CA GLU A 151 6.19 -6.57 15.34
C GLU A 151 5.35 -7.81 15.03
N ASN A 152 4.06 -7.66 14.71
CA ASN A 152 3.22 -8.79 14.29
C ASN A 152 3.69 -9.39 12.96
N VAL A 153 4.17 -8.56 12.01
CA VAL A 153 4.80 -9.05 10.77
C VAL A 153 6.03 -9.90 11.10
N TYR A 154 6.90 -9.41 11.97
CA TYR A 154 8.11 -10.13 12.37
C TYR A 154 7.78 -11.46 13.07
N LYS A 155 6.85 -11.46 14.03
CA LYS A 155 6.43 -12.65 14.75
C LYS A 155 5.87 -13.73 13.83
N ASP A 156 5.05 -13.35 12.84
CA ASP A 156 4.53 -14.32 11.87
C ASP A 156 5.65 -14.89 10.98
N VAL A 157 6.60 -14.07 10.53
CA VAL A 157 7.78 -14.54 9.79
C VAL A 157 8.61 -15.53 10.61
N VAL A 158 8.87 -15.25 11.89
CA VAL A 158 9.61 -16.14 12.78
C VAL A 158 8.85 -17.44 13.03
N ALA A 159 7.55 -17.37 13.30
CA ALA A 159 6.68 -18.54 13.52
C ALA A 159 6.64 -19.48 12.33
N ARG A 160 6.92 -18.94 11.12
CA ARG A 160 7.01 -19.71 9.85
C ARG A 160 8.46 -20.02 9.44
N ASN A 161 9.39 -20.09 10.40
CA ASN A 161 10.80 -20.39 10.12
C ASN A 161 11.41 -19.47 9.05
N TYR A 162 11.12 -18.17 9.12
CA TYR A 162 11.57 -17.15 8.16
C TYR A 162 11.08 -17.38 6.73
N HIS A 163 9.84 -17.84 6.55
CA HIS A 163 9.19 -17.90 5.26
C HIS A 163 8.30 -16.67 5.05
N CYS A 164 8.54 -15.96 3.96
CA CYS A 164 7.65 -14.89 3.50
C CYS A 164 6.45 -15.53 2.81
N THR A 165 5.24 -15.25 3.30
CA THR A 165 4.00 -15.78 2.76
C THR A 165 3.29 -14.82 1.82
N SER A 166 3.86 -13.63 1.61
CA SER A 166 3.31 -12.61 0.73
C SER A 166 3.58 -12.94 -0.74
N GLY A 167 2.64 -12.59 -1.59
CA GLY A 167 2.78 -12.64 -3.04
C GLY A 167 3.51 -11.42 -3.61
N ASN A 168 3.38 -11.24 -4.93
CA ASN A 168 4.09 -10.19 -5.68
C ASN A 168 3.82 -8.76 -5.18
N VAL A 169 2.66 -8.52 -4.61
CA VAL A 169 2.24 -7.19 -4.14
C VAL A 169 2.77 -6.91 -2.75
N GLY A 170 2.77 -7.91 -1.88
CA GLY A 170 3.07 -7.75 -0.46
C GLY A 170 4.55 -7.87 -0.11
N TYR A 171 5.33 -8.74 -0.79
CA TYR A 171 6.66 -9.15 -0.31
C TYR A 171 7.63 -7.98 -0.09
N ARG A 172 7.65 -6.98 -0.97
CA ARG A 172 8.51 -5.80 -0.83
C ARG A 172 8.17 -4.97 0.41
N HIS A 173 6.88 -4.90 0.77
CA HIS A 173 6.41 -4.19 1.94
C HIS A 173 6.79 -4.93 3.22
N VAL A 174 6.76 -6.26 3.22
CA VAL A 174 7.26 -7.10 4.32
C VAL A 174 8.74 -6.83 4.55
N PHE A 175 9.56 -6.86 3.50
CA PHE A 175 11.01 -6.60 3.61
C PHE A 175 11.31 -5.19 4.10
N TYR A 176 10.58 -4.20 3.59
CA TYR A 176 10.70 -2.82 4.03
C TYR A 176 10.37 -2.68 5.54
N VAL A 177 9.24 -3.22 5.97
CA VAL A 177 8.81 -3.15 7.38
C VAL A 177 9.81 -3.86 8.29
N LEU A 178 10.25 -5.07 7.95
CA LEU A 178 11.27 -5.77 8.74
C LEU A 178 12.56 -4.96 8.86
N ALA A 179 13.04 -4.35 7.78
CA ALA A 179 14.27 -3.56 7.80
C ALA A 179 14.12 -2.28 8.65
N GLU A 180 13.03 -1.54 8.47
CA GLU A 180 12.79 -0.26 9.15
C GLU A 180 12.53 -0.41 10.65
N TYR A 181 11.95 -1.56 11.07
CA TYR A 181 11.60 -1.80 12.47
C TYR A 181 12.61 -2.70 13.22
N GLY A 182 13.85 -2.75 12.73
CA GLY A 182 14.97 -3.36 13.47
C GLY A 182 15.17 -4.86 13.24
N HIS A 183 14.48 -5.45 12.26
CA HIS A 183 14.53 -6.87 11.94
C HIS A 183 15.18 -7.17 10.58
N ALA A 184 16.18 -6.38 10.17
CA ALA A 184 16.89 -6.55 8.89
C ALA A 184 17.54 -7.94 8.74
N ASP A 185 17.94 -8.57 9.87
CA ASP A 185 18.47 -9.94 9.88
C ASP A 185 17.43 -10.97 9.44
N ALA A 186 16.16 -10.73 9.72
CA ALA A 186 15.06 -11.58 9.25
C ALA A 186 14.94 -11.55 7.72
N VAL A 187 15.14 -10.39 7.09
CA VAL A 187 15.17 -10.29 5.61
C VAL A 187 16.27 -11.17 5.03
N VAL A 188 17.48 -11.13 5.64
CA VAL A 188 18.60 -11.98 5.20
C VAL A 188 18.28 -13.48 5.37
N LYS A 189 17.59 -13.86 6.44
CA LYS A 189 17.19 -15.26 6.67
C LYS A 189 16.12 -15.70 5.66
N ILE A 190 15.14 -14.86 5.35
CA ILE A 190 14.12 -15.13 4.31
C ILE A 190 14.80 -15.39 2.95
N LEU A 191 15.78 -14.57 2.57
CA LEU A 191 16.48 -14.70 1.29
C LEU A 191 17.39 -15.93 1.19
N LYS A 192 17.66 -16.61 2.30
CA LYS A 192 18.49 -17.84 2.34
C LYS A 192 17.64 -19.12 2.38
N ASN A 193 16.35 -19.00 2.58
CA ASN A 193 15.40 -20.11 2.56
C ASN A 193 14.81 -20.31 1.16
#